data_654e5695a9acd737fab9309978daf2e3
#
_entry.id   654e5695a9acd737fab9309978daf2e3
#
_cell.length_a   1.000
_cell.length_b   1.000
_cell.length_c   1.000
_cell.angle_alpha   90.00
_cell.angle_beta   90.00
_cell.angle_gamma   90.00
#
_symmetry.space_group_name_H-M   'P 1'
#
loop_
_entity.id
_entity.type
_entity.pdbx_description
1 polymer ?
#
loop_
_entity_poly.entity_id
_entity_poly.type
_entity_poly.pdbx_seq_one_letter_code
_entity_poly.pdbx_strand_id
1 'polypeptide(L)'
;FHLRETQTYEIIEDVALLKSEVGVLYLSPFNETVLKKTIKAHGLGFHLLFKAQPHVFLGAENPLAKRKSITLEDLAPYPRLSYEQGDHNAFYFSEEIQSTLECAKDIHVCDRATLFNLLIGLNGYTICSGVINESLNGKNIVAVPLNLDDYMEIGYLTRENVEPSLFAQYYIDALKKFTMQ
;
A
#
# COMPACT_ATOMS: atom_id res chain seq x y z
N PHE A 1 -11.54 0.69 -19.85
CA PHE A 1 -11.00 0.39 -18.52
C PHE A 1 -9.86 1.35 -18.22
N HIS A 2 -9.95 2.08 -17.13
CA HIS A 2 -8.91 2.99 -16.68
C HIS A 2 -8.42 2.54 -15.31
N LEU A 3 -7.12 2.30 -15.18
CA LEU A 3 -6.44 2.06 -13.91
C LEU A 3 -5.60 3.28 -13.59
N ARG A 4 -5.77 3.84 -12.39
CA ARG A 4 -5.01 4.99 -11.89
C ARG A 4 -4.34 4.60 -10.59
N GLU A 5 -3.03 4.76 -10.50
CA GLU A 5 -2.30 4.80 -9.23
C GLU A 5 -2.28 6.24 -8.73
N THR A 6 -2.72 6.48 -7.52
CA THR A 6 -2.78 7.82 -6.95
C THR A 6 -2.82 7.77 -5.42
N GLN A 7 -2.75 8.94 -4.79
CA GLN A 7 -2.68 9.13 -3.36
C GLN A 7 -3.94 8.66 -2.64
N THR A 8 -3.80 8.19 -1.41
CA THR A 8 -4.91 7.62 -0.61
C THR A 8 -6.13 8.53 -0.52
N TYR A 9 -5.93 9.84 -0.29
CA TYR A 9 -7.06 10.76 -0.21
C TYR A 9 -7.74 10.97 -1.57
N GLU A 10 -6.97 11.05 -2.66
CA GLU A 10 -7.52 11.13 -4.02
C GLU A 10 -8.32 9.88 -4.41
N ILE A 11 -7.92 8.69 -3.95
CA ILE A 11 -8.71 7.46 -4.14
C ILE A 11 -10.10 7.64 -3.54
N ILE A 12 -10.18 8.16 -2.31
CA ILE A 12 -11.45 8.40 -1.62
C ILE A 12 -12.30 9.41 -2.40
N GLU A 13 -11.71 10.54 -2.82
CA GLU A 13 -12.43 11.56 -3.60
C GLU A 13 -12.89 11.04 -4.97
N ASP A 14 -12.04 10.32 -5.69
CA ASP A 14 -12.38 9.81 -7.03
C ASP A 14 -13.56 8.82 -6.97
N VAL A 15 -13.64 7.97 -5.94
CA VAL A 15 -14.79 7.09 -5.74
C VAL A 15 -16.02 7.88 -5.28
N ALA A 16 -15.86 8.85 -4.40
CA ALA A 16 -16.97 9.71 -3.94
C ALA A 16 -17.60 10.52 -5.08
N LEU A 17 -16.78 11.01 -6.00
CA LEU A 17 -17.21 11.80 -7.16
C LEU A 17 -17.58 10.93 -8.39
N LEU A 18 -17.58 9.61 -8.26
CA LEU A 18 -17.82 8.63 -9.35
C LEU A 18 -16.89 8.80 -10.56
N LYS A 19 -15.68 9.35 -10.35
CA LYS A 19 -14.61 9.32 -11.34
C LYS A 19 -13.99 7.92 -11.45
N SER A 20 -14.02 7.19 -10.34
CA SER A 20 -13.70 5.76 -10.25
C SER A 20 -14.85 5.02 -9.58
N GLU A 21 -15.17 3.80 -10.03
CA GLU A 21 -16.22 2.97 -9.41
C GLU A 21 -15.67 2.18 -8.22
N VAL A 22 -14.36 1.85 -8.24
CA VAL A 22 -13.67 1.07 -7.22
C VAL A 22 -12.36 1.76 -6.87
N GLY A 23 -12.09 1.90 -5.59
CA GLY A 23 -10.79 2.33 -5.06
C GLY A 23 -10.18 1.20 -4.23
N VAL A 24 -8.86 1.04 -4.21
CA VAL A 24 -8.18 0.06 -3.36
C VAL A 24 -7.25 0.80 -2.42
N LEU A 25 -7.37 0.54 -1.12
CA LEU A 25 -6.50 1.09 -0.09
C LEU A 25 -6.38 0.12 1.09
N TYR A 26 -5.59 0.47 2.09
CA TYR A 26 -5.48 -0.33 3.30
C TYR A 26 -5.88 0.46 4.56
N LEU A 27 -6.28 -0.29 5.59
CA LEU A 27 -6.45 0.19 6.95
C LEU A 27 -5.45 -0.54 7.86
N SER A 28 -5.01 0.14 8.91
CA SER A 28 -4.17 -0.41 9.98
C SER A 28 -4.67 0.10 11.33
N PRO A 29 -4.24 -0.46 12.46
CA PRO A 29 -4.60 0.07 13.78
C PRO A 29 -4.30 1.56 13.95
N PHE A 30 -3.28 2.07 13.26
CA PHE A 30 -2.90 3.48 13.33
C PHE A 30 -3.86 4.41 12.57
N ASN A 31 -4.26 4.04 11.34
CA ASN A 31 -4.99 4.95 10.45
C ASN A 31 -6.50 4.69 10.38
N GLU A 32 -6.99 3.53 10.84
CA GLU A 32 -8.36 3.07 10.62
C GLU A 32 -9.43 4.06 11.14
N THR A 33 -9.21 4.68 12.30
CA THR A 33 -10.18 5.59 12.89
C THR A 33 -10.40 6.82 12.02
N VAL A 34 -9.31 7.39 11.50
CA VAL A 34 -9.36 8.57 10.63
C VAL A 34 -9.90 8.20 9.26
N LEU A 35 -9.38 7.14 8.65
CA LEU A 35 -9.80 6.73 7.31
C LEU A 35 -11.26 6.25 7.29
N LYS A 36 -11.72 5.45 8.25
CA LYS A 36 -13.13 5.03 8.33
C LYS A 36 -14.08 6.22 8.48
N LYS A 37 -13.69 7.23 9.27
CA LYS A 37 -14.47 8.46 9.39
C LYS A 37 -14.51 9.23 8.08
N THR A 38 -13.38 9.37 7.39
CA THR A 38 -13.29 10.06 6.10
C THR A 38 -14.10 9.32 5.02
N ILE A 39 -13.92 8.00 4.89
CA ILE A 39 -14.66 7.14 3.96
C ILE A 39 -16.17 7.31 4.16
N LYS A 40 -16.63 7.20 5.40
CA LYS A 40 -18.06 7.37 5.73
C LYS A 40 -18.57 8.77 5.43
N ALA A 41 -17.79 9.82 5.72
CA ALA A 41 -18.16 11.20 5.43
C ALA A 41 -18.33 11.46 3.93
N HIS A 42 -17.66 10.69 3.08
CA HIS A 42 -17.78 10.74 1.62
C HIS A 42 -18.87 9.81 1.05
N GLY A 43 -19.65 9.13 1.91
CA GLY A 43 -20.71 8.21 1.49
C GLY A 43 -20.17 6.92 0.84
N LEU A 44 -19.03 6.44 1.33
CA LEU A 44 -18.35 5.25 0.81
C LEU A 44 -18.39 4.10 1.81
N GLY A 45 -18.40 2.85 1.29
CA GLY A 45 -18.21 1.62 2.04
C GLY A 45 -16.82 1.04 1.82
N PHE A 46 -16.18 0.56 2.89
CA PHE A 46 -14.94 -0.21 2.82
C PHE A 46 -15.24 -1.70 2.93
N HIS A 47 -14.70 -2.49 2.02
CA HIS A 47 -14.89 -3.93 1.92
C HIS A 47 -13.54 -4.64 2.03
N LEU A 48 -13.33 -5.38 3.10
CA LEU A 48 -12.10 -6.14 3.33
C LEU A 48 -11.89 -7.21 2.26
N LEU A 49 -10.69 -7.26 1.70
CA LEU A 49 -10.22 -8.35 0.83
C LEU A 49 -9.38 -9.37 1.65
N PHE A 50 -8.35 -8.90 2.32
CA PHE A 50 -7.48 -9.76 3.14
C PHE A 50 -6.70 -8.95 4.18
N LYS A 51 -6.15 -9.67 5.18
CA LYS A 51 -5.19 -9.12 6.14
C LYS A 51 -3.78 -9.57 5.75
N ALA A 52 -2.84 -8.65 5.79
CA ALA A 52 -1.43 -8.92 5.55
C ALA A 52 -0.60 -8.55 6.77
N GLN A 53 0.41 -9.37 7.06
CA GLN A 53 1.47 -9.00 8.00
C GLN A 53 2.44 -8.06 7.28
N PRO A 54 3.07 -7.12 8.01
CA PRO A 54 4.06 -6.22 7.42
C PRO A 54 5.24 -6.97 6.82
N HIS A 55 5.66 -6.52 5.65
CA HIS A 55 6.87 -6.97 4.96
C HIS A 55 7.70 -5.76 4.54
N VAL A 56 8.94 -6.02 4.20
CA VAL A 56 9.85 -5.03 3.64
C VAL A 56 10.18 -5.44 2.21
N PHE A 57 9.96 -4.56 1.25
CA PHE A 57 10.53 -4.72 -0.09
C PHE A 57 11.96 -4.23 -0.12
N LEU A 58 12.84 -5.06 -0.68
CA LEU A 58 14.28 -4.83 -0.82
C LEU A 58 14.74 -5.24 -2.22
N GLY A 59 15.81 -4.63 -2.69
CA GLY A 59 16.57 -5.21 -3.81
C GLY A 59 17.12 -6.57 -3.43
N ALA A 60 17.11 -7.54 -4.35
CA ALA A 60 17.57 -8.92 -4.11
C ALA A 60 19.04 -9.01 -3.65
N GLU A 61 19.86 -8.03 -4.01
CA GLU A 61 21.27 -7.94 -3.61
C GLU A 61 21.47 -7.26 -2.24
N ASN A 62 20.41 -6.73 -1.62
CA ASN A 62 20.49 -6.16 -0.28
C ASN A 62 20.89 -7.24 0.73
N PRO A 63 21.82 -6.96 1.68
CA PRO A 63 22.23 -7.96 2.69
C PRO A 63 21.08 -8.54 3.51
N LEU A 64 19.97 -7.79 3.68
CA LEU A 64 18.81 -8.24 4.42
C LEU A 64 17.88 -9.16 3.59
N ALA A 65 18.02 -9.19 2.27
CA ALA A 65 17.14 -9.93 1.36
C ALA A 65 17.07 -11.44 1.61
N LYS A 66 18.13 -12.01 2.21
CA LYS A 66 18.23 -13.45 2.53
C LYS A 66 17.80 -13.79 3.96
N ARG A 67 17.39 -12.81 4.75
CA ARG A 67 16.93 -13.04 6.14
C ARG A 67 15.53 -13.65 6.14
N LYS A 68 15.24 -14.43 7.18
CA LYS A 68 13.88 -14.98 7.41
C LYS A 68 12.91 -13.92 7.90
N SER A 69 13.40 -12.93 8.62
CA SER A 69 12.67 -11.76 9.11
C SER A 69 13.62 -10.61 9.38
N ILE A 70 13.10 -9.40 9.42
CA ILE A 70 13.82 -8.14 9.62
C ILE A 70 13.16 -7.40 10.79
N THR A 71 13.94 -6.66 11.58
CA THR A 71 13.45 -5.73 12.60
C THR A 71 13.57 -4.29 12.10
N LEU A 72 12.94 -3.32 12.80
CA LEU A 72 13.07 -1.90 12.46
C LEU A 72 14.51 -1.41 12.65
N GLU A 73 15.22 -1.94 13.63
CA GLU A 73 16.64 -1.61 13.90
C GLU A 73 17.56 -2.06 12.75
N ASP A 74 17.27 -3.20 12.13
CA ASP A 74 18.02 -3.68 10.95
C ASP A 74 17.90 -2.72 9.77
N LEU A 75 16.80 -1.96 9.67
CA LEU A 75 16.53 -1.01 8.60
C LEU A 75 17.22 0.34 8.76
N ALA A 76 17.66 0.70 9.95
CA ALA A 76 18.23 2.02 10.28
C ALA A 76 19.38 2.48 9.35
N PRO A 77 20.30 1.61 8.85
CA PRO A 77 21.36 2.03 7.94
C PRO A 77 20.89 2.39 6.52
N TYR A 78 19.70 1.93 6.12
CA TYR A 78 19.19 2.00 4.74
C TYR A 78 18.23 3.16 4.54
N PRO A 79 18.16 3.79 3.35
CA PRO A 79 17.18 4.82 3.07
C PRO A 79 15.77 4.22 2.97
N ARG A 80 14.82 4.84 3.67
CA ARG A 80 13.39 4.55 3.51
C ARG A 80 12.88 5.22 2.25
N LEU A 81 12.07 4.50 1.50
CA LEU A 81 11.34 4.99 0.33
C LEU A 81 9.86 4.93 0.63
N SER A 82 9.15 6.03 0.44
CA SER A 82 7.72 6.15 0.66
C SER A 82 7.06 6.97 -0.43
N TYR A 83 5.74 6.81 -0.58
CA TYR A 83 4.99 7.62 -1.53
C TYR A 83 4.61 8.97 -0.91
N GLU A 84 4.77 10.04 -1.68
CA GLU A 84 4.26 11.35 -1.28
C GLU A 84 2.73 11.38 -1.31
N GLN A 85 2.13 12.13 -0.38
CA GLN A 85 0.67 12.27 -0.27
C GLN A 85 0.18 13.67 -0.65
N GLY A 86 0.99 14.46 -1.38
CA GLY A 86 0.63 15.80 -1.87
C GLY A 86 0.12 16.73 -0.78
N ASP A 87 -1.01 17.38 -1.04
CA ASP A 87 -1.64 18.32 -0.09
C ASP A 87 -2.22 17.63 1.15
N HIS A 88 -2.46 16.32 1.09
CA HIS A 88 -2.98 15.50 2.19
C HIS A 88 -1.87 14.64 2.83
N ASN A 89 -0.74 15.26 3.17
CA ASN A 89 0.46 14.59 3.68
C ASN A 89 0.42 14.22 5.17
N ALA A 90 -0.76 14.17 5.79
CA ALA A 90 -0.90 13.64 7.12
C ALA A 90 -0.56 12.14 7.15
N PHE A 91 0.18 11.70 8.16
CA PHE A 91 0.64 10.30 8.31
C PHE A 91 -0.47 9.24 8.19
N TYR A 92 -1.72 9.60 8.48
CA TYR A 92 -2.87 8.71 8.33
C TYR A 92 -3.18 8.32 6.88
N PHE A 93 -2.73 9.10 5.90
CA PHE A 93 -2.93 8.84 4.49
C PHE A 93 -1.73 8.16 3.83
N SER A 94 -0.63 7.95 4.55
CA SER A 94 0.56 7.25 4.04
C SER A 94 0.22 5.84 3.58
N GLU A 95 0.87 5.41 2.51
CA GLU A 95 0.69 4.07 1.95
C GLU A 95 1.51 3.01 2.72
N GLU A 96 2.47 3.46 3.52
CA GLU A 96 3.32 2.62 4.36
C GLU A 96 2.86 2.68 5.82
N ILE A 97 2.85 1.54 6.49
CA ILE A 97 2.73 1.52 7.95
C ILE A 97 4.03 2.02 8.59
N GLN A 98 3.96 2.39 9.87
CA GLN A 98 5.08 3.02 10.58
C GLN A 98 5.54 4.35 9.94
N SER A 99 4.62 5.07 9.31
CA SER A 99 4.88 6.36 8.64
C SER A 99 5.39 7.45 9.60
N THR A 100 5.11 7.34 10.90
CA THR A 100 5.59 8.26 11.94
C THR A 100 7.00 7.96 12.43
N LEU A 101 7.60 6.85 12.00
CA LEU A 101 8.96 6.50 12.40
C LEU A 101 9.96 7.50 11.80
N GLU A 102 10.76 8.12 12.66
CA GLU A 102 11.85 8.98 12.19
C GLU A 102 12.94 8.16 11.50
N CYS A 103 13.32 8.58 10.30
CA CYS A 103 14.38 7.98 9.52
C CYS A 103 15.40 9.04 9.13
N ALA A 104 16.68 8.70 9.31
CA ALA A 104 17.78 9.62 8.95
C ALA A 104 17.87 9.86 7.43
N LYS A 105 17.38 8.91 6.64
CA LYS A 105 17.38 8.96 5.18
C LYS A 105 15.97 8.59 4.69
N ASP A 106 15.16 9.58 4.39
CA ASP A 106 13.79 9.42 3.94
C ASP A 106 13.64 10.05 2.55
N ILE A 107 13.14 9.27 1.58
CA ILE A 107 13.01 9.67 0.19
C ILE A 107 11.56 9.45 -0.22
N HIS A 108 10.88 10.52 -0.60
CA HIS A 108 9.53 10.47 -1.11
C HIS A 108 9.52 10.39 -2.63
N VAL A 109 8.68 9.53 -3.18
CA VAL A 109 8.51 9.29 -4.61
C VAL A 109 7.04 9.39 -5.01
N CYS A 110 6.78 9.63 -6.30
CA CYS A 110 5.41 9.79 -6.82
C CYS A 110 4.91 8.55 -7.55
N ASP A 111 5.79 7.60 -7.87
CA ASP A 111 5.43 6.45 -8.68
C ASP A 111 6.22 5.18 -8.31
N ARG A 112 5.62 4.04 -8.61
CA ARG A 112 6.14 2.72 -8.29
C ARG A 112 7.42 2.36 -9.05
N ALA A 113 7.56 2.80 -10.28
CA ALA A 113 8.75 2.46 -11.09
C ALA A 113 9.99 3.15 -10.50
N THR A 114 9.86 4.42 -10.13
CA THR A 114 10.91 5.16 -9.42
C THR A 114 11.24 4.50 -8.08
N LEU A 115 10.23 4.14 -7.28
CA LEU A 115 10.42 3.44 -6.01
C LEU A 115 11.24 2.17 -6.22
N PHE A 116 10.87 1.31 -7.15
CA PHE A 116 11.56 0.04 -7.40
C PHE A 116 12.99 0.22 -7.89
N ASN A 117 13.24 1.23 -8.74
CA ASN A 117 14.59 1.57 -9.19
C ASN A 117 15.47 2.02 -8.02
N LEU A 118 14.93 2.80 -7.09
CA LEU A 118 15.67 3.27 -5.92
C LEU A 118 15.85 2.17 -4.85
N LEU A 119 14.91 1.22 -4.71
CA LEU A 119 15.13 0.03 -3.89
C LEU A 119 16.40 -0.71 -4.30
N ILE A 120 16.63 -0.83 -5.62
CA ILE A 120 17.82 -1.50 -6.16
C ILE A 120 19.01 -0.54 -6.12
N GLY A 121 18.89 0.65 -6.68
CA GLY A 121 20.02 1.56 -6.92
C GLY A 121 20.62 2.18 -5.66
N LEU A 122 19.83 2.36 -4.61
CA LEU A 122 20.25 2.94 -3.33
C LEU A 122 20.30 1.93 -2.18
N ASN A 123 20.01 0.66 -2.44
CA ASN A 123 19.79 -0.33 -1.37
C ASN A 123 18.72 0.10 -0.38
N GLY A 124 17.68 0.81 -0.87
CA GLY A 124 16.61 1.32 -0.04
C GLY A 124 15.62 0.24 0.38
N TYR A 125 14.64 0.65 1.19
CA TYR A 125 13.54 -0.21 1.59
C TYR A 125 12.21 0.55 1.60
N THR A 126 11.10 -0.20 1.46
CA THR A 126 9.75 0.29 1.78
C THR A 126 8.99 -0.76 2.57
N ILE A 127 8.10 -0.34 3.48
CA ILE A 127 7.27 -1.26 4.27
C ILE A 127 5.92 -1.43 3.56
N CYS A 128 5.50 -2.67 3.38
CA CYS A 128 4.36 -3.01 2.54
C CYS A 128 3.62 -4.27 3.00
N SER A 129 2.60 -4.68 2.28
CA SER A 129 1.84 -5.91 2.52
C SER A 129 2.59 -7.21 2.17
N GLY A 130 3.73 -7.12 1.48
CA GLY A 130 4.47 -8.27 0.99
C GLY A 130 3.91 -8.90 -0.28
N VAL A 131 2.80 -8.42 -0.81
CA VAL A 131 2.20 -8.94 -2.04
C VAL A 131 3.01 -8.48 -3.25
N ILE A 132 3.71 -9.40 -3.88
CA ILE A 132 4.48 -9.17 -5.11
C ILE A 132 4.35 -10.39 -6.02
N ASN A 133 4.18 -10.15 -7.31
CA ASN A 133 4.14 -11.21 -8.32
C ASN A 133 5.48 -11.21 -9.08
N GLU A 134 6.29 -12.26 -8.88
CA GLU A 134 7.60 -12.39 -9.53
C GLU A 134 7.51 -12.44 -11.06
N SER A 135 6.43 -12.98 -11.62
CA SER A 135 6.28 -13.05 -13.08
C SER A 135 6.09 -11.68 -13.72
N LEU A 136 5.61 -10.69 -12.95
CA LEU A 136 5.37 -9.31 -13.39
C LEU A 136 6.51 -8.36 -12.99
N ASN A 137 7.12 -8.59 -11.82
CA ASN A 137 8.10 -7.65 -11.24
C ASN A 137 9.55 -8.17 -11.34
N GLY A 138 9.74 -9.40 -11.84
CA GLY A 138 11.04 -10.04 -11.87
C GLY A 138 11.53 -10.49 -10.48
N LYS A 139 12.76 -10.96 -10.42
CA LYS A 139 13.38 -11.48 -9.19
C LYS A 139 14.28 -10.44 -8.49
N ASN A 140 14.30 -9.21 -8.98
CA ASN A 140 15.21 -8.18 -8.46
C ASN A 140 14.69 -7.50 -7.19
N ILE A 141 13.40 -7.67 -6.88
CA ILE A 141 12.76 -7.20 -5.65
C ILE A 141 12.26 -8.41 -4.87
N VAL A 142 12.52 -8.42 -3.58
CA VAL A 142 12.07 -9.46 -2.66
C VAL A 142 11.26 -8.86 -1.52
N ALA A 143 10.31 -9.63 -1.01
CA ALA A 143 9.55 -9.30 0.19
C ALA A 143 10.08 -10.13 1.36
N VAL A 144 10.53 -9.46 2.43
CA VAL A 144 11.00 -10.12 3.65
C VAL A 144 10.07 -9.75 4.80
N PRO A 145 9.59 -10.71 5.61
CA PRO A 145 8.73 -10.42 6.76
C PRO A 145 9.37 -9.42 7.72
N LEU A 146 8.61 -8.41 8.13
CA LEU A 146 8.99 -7.47 9.18
C LEU A 146 8.46 -7.98 10.53
N ASN A 147 9.35 -8.13 11.49
CA ASN A 147 8.97 -8.54 12.86
C ASN A 147 8.36 -7.35 13.60
N LEU A 148 7.08 -7.17 13.40
CA LEU A 148 6.28 -6.10 13.96
C LEU A 148 4.89 -6.64 14.33
N ASP A 149 4.42 -6.31 15.54
CA ASP A 149 3.05 -6.62 15.97
C ASP A 149 2.07 -5.58 15.42
N ASP A 150 1.88 -5.64 14.11
CA ASP A 150 0.98 -4.76 13.35
C ASP A 150 0.38 -5.53 12.16
N TYR A 151 -0.61 -4.95 11.48
CA TYR A 151 -1.23 -5.57 10.31
C TYR A 151 -1.79 -4.51 9.36
N MET A 152 -2.01 -4.94 8.11
CA MET A 152 -2.69 -4.17 7.07
C MET A 152 -3.97 -4.90 6.67
N GLU A 153 -5.11 -4.23 6.73
CA GLU A 153 -6.38 -4.68 6.15
C GLU A 153 -6.51 -4.08 4.75
N ILE A 154 -6.13 -4.84 3.74
CA ILE A 154 -6.28 -4.43 2.35
C ILE A 154 -7.73 -4.64 1.93
N GLY A 155 -8.34 -3.61 1.35
CA GLY A 155 -9.72 -3.65 0.94
C GLY A 155 -10.01 -2.71 -0.22
N TYR A 156 -11.26 -2.71 -0.65
CA TYR A 156 -11.72 -1.83 -1.70
C TYR A 156 -12.86 -0.94 -1.22
N LEU A 157 -12.98 0.22 -1.85
CA LEU A 157 -14.05 1.20 -1.66
C LEU A 157 -15.03 1.13 -2.81
N THR A 158 -16.31 1.29 -2.48
CA THR A 158 -17.37 1.57 -3.42
C THR A 158 -18.27 2.67 -2.86
N ARG A 159 -18.99 3.37 -3.71
CA ARG A 159 -19.99 4.33 -3.26
C ARG A 159 -21.21 3.59 -2.68
N GLU A 160 -21.64 3.98 -1.48
CA GLU A 160 -22.87 3.44 -0.87
C GLU A 160 -24.09 3.78 -1.72
N ASN A 161 -25.04 2.85 -1.79
CA ASN A 161 -26.30 2.99 -2.55
C ASN A 161 -26.13 3.19 -4.07
N VAL A 162 -24.98 2.84 -4.63
CA VAL A 162 -24.72 2.80 -6.07
C VAL A 162 -24.29 1.39 -6.45
N GLU A 163 -25.05 0.76 -7.35
CA GLU A 163 -24.69 -0.55 -7.89
C GLU A 163 -23.46 -0.42 -8.80
N PRO A 164 -22.39 -1.21 -8.57
CA PRO A 164 -21.24 -1.25 -9.46
C PRO A 164 -21.64 -1.69 -10.86
N SER A 165 -21.00 -1.13 -11.88
CA SER A 165 -21.18 -1.63 -13.25
C SER A 165 -20.71 -3.09 -13.38
N LEU A 166 -21.13 -3.75 -14.45
CA LEU A 166 -20.70 -5.13 -14.76
C LEU A 166 -19.16 -5.27 -14.78
N PHE A 167 -18.45 -4.27 -15.30
CA PHE A 167 -17.00 -4.28 -15.35
C PHE A 167 -16.37 -4.07 -13.96
N ALA A 168 -16.94 -3.19 -13.15
CA ALA A 168 -16.51 -3.01 -11.77
C ALA A 168 -16.72 -4.29 -10.96
N GLN A 169 -17.85 -4.98 -11.15
CA GLN A 169 -18.12 -6.25 -10.49
C GLN A 169 -17.11 -7.33 -10.91
N TYR A 170 -16.79 -7.44 -12.20
CA TYR A 170 -15.75 -8.38 -12.67
C TYR A 170 -14.38 -8.07 -12.05
N TYR A 171 -14.04 -6.81 -11.90
CA TYR A 171 -12.80 -6.40 -11.25
C TYR A 171 -12.79 -6.80 -9.77
N ILE A 172 -13.86 -6.52 -9.03
CA ILE A 172 -14.02 -6.91 -7.62
C ILE A 172 -13.91 -8.43 -7.46
N ASP A 173 -14.57 -9.20 -8.34
CA ASP A 173 -14.51 -10.66 -8.29
C ASP A 173 -13.10 -11.20 -8.59
N ALA A 174 -12.36 -10.54 -9.50
CA ALA A 174 -10.96 -10.86 -9.78
C ALA A 174 -10.07 -10.57 -8.56
N LEU A 175 -10.24 -9.44 -7.90
CA LEU A 175 -9.52 -9.11 -6.66
C LEU A 175 -9.77 -10.17 -5.57
N LYS A 176 -11.02 -10.56 -5.34
CA LYS A 176 -11.37 -11.60 -4.36
C LYS A 176 -10.73 -12.94 -4.69
N LYS A 177 -10.73 -13.37 -5.95
CA LYS A 177 -10.08 -14.61 -6.38
C LYS A 177 -8.57 -14.59 -6.16
N PHE A 178 -7.92 -13.45 -6.44
CA PHE A 178 -6.48 -13.30 -6.25
C PHE A 178 -6.09 -13.41 -4.78
N THR A 179 -6.93 -12.95 -3.87
CA THR A 179 -6.64 -12.94 -2.42
C THR A 179 -6.99 -14.24 -1.70
N MET A 180 -7.65 -15.19 -2.38
CA MET A 180 -7.98 -16.53 -1.85
C MET A 180 -6.93 -17.60 -2.20
N GLN A 181 -5.88 -17.24 -2.96
CA GLN A 181 -4.77 -18.12 -3.32
C GLN A 181 -3.58 -17.94 -2.36
#